data_a22317c6eed986f5b88167bb290e8100
#
_entry.id   a22317c6eed986f5b88167bb290e8100
#
_cell.length_a   1.000
_cell.length_b   1.000
_cell.length_c   1.000
_cell.angle_alpha   90.00
_cell.angle_beta   90.00
_cell.angle_gamma   90.00
#
_symmetry.space_group_name_H-M   'P 1'
#
loop_
_entity.id
_entity.type
_entity.pdbx_description
1 polymer ?
#
loop_
_entity_poly.entity_id
_entity_poly.type
_entity_poly.pdbx_seq_one_letter_code
_entity_poly.pdbx_strand_id
1 'polypeptide(L)'
;YKELGNDPSELYQRFEKKNSMVVAFLKKYGLSEKEITINPPQIKDRFADSWSQTGISDRYVASSVIIVSSVQVELVREIMMQQTELMKAGIALVSEEYGNNMVRYEFTGLNDVKPEMIEESTKNARMAAEKFAKDSDSELGKIRRATQGQFSIMDRDGNTPHIKNVR
;
A
#
# COMPACT_ATOMS: atom_id res chain seq x y z
N TYR A 1 2.00 -11.56 10.17
CA TYR A 1 1.59 -12.68 11.01
C TYR A 1 1.75 -12.33 12.50
N LYS A 2 1.04 -13.06 13.37
CA LYS A 2 1.05 -12.85 14.83
C LYS A 2 1.50 -14.11 15.55
N GLU A 3 2.12 -13.93 16.71
CA GLU A 3 2.55 -14.98 17.62
C GLU A 3 2.10 -14.64 19.04
N LEU A 4 1.79 -15.68 19.81
CA LEU A 4 1.45 -15.57 21.22
C LEU A 4 2.52 -16.28 22.07
N GLY A 5 2.75 -15.79 23.27
CA GLY A 5 3.68 -16.42 24.22
C GLY A 5 3.83 -15.67 25.52
N ASN A 6 4.59 -16.28 26.43
CA ASN A 6 4.82 -15.75 27.76
C ASN A 6 6.24 -15.22 27.98
N ASP A 7 7.14 -15.50 27.02
CA ASP A 7 8.51 -15.03 27.05
C ASP A 7 8.83 -14.19 25.79
N PRO A 8 9.17 -12.91 25.93
CA PRO A 8 9.52 -12.05 24.80
C PRO A 8 10.75 -12.53 24.01
N SER A 9 11.72 -13.17 24.66
CA SER A 9 12.94 -13.68 24.02
C SER A 9 12.64 -14.88 23.11
N GLU A 10 11.81 -15.81 23.60
CA GLU A 10 11.33 -16.92 22.76
C GLU A 10 10.48 -16.44 21.59
N LEU A 11 9.64 -15.45 21.80
CA LEU A 11 8.86 -14.81 20.74
C LEU A 11 9.79 -14.24 19.67
N TYR A 12 10.83 -13.51 20.08
CA TYR A 12 11.78 -12.92 19.14
C TYR A 12 12.48 -13.99 18.29
N GLN A 13 12.96 -15.06 18.90
CA GLN A 13 13.60 -16.18 18.18
C GLN A 13 12.64 -16.84 17.17
N ARG A 14 11.37 -17.00 17.53
CA ARG A 14 10.35 -17.51 16.62
C ARG A 14 10.13 -16.57 15.44
N PHE A 15 10.14 -15.25 15.66
CA PHE A 15 10.03 -14.27 14.59
C PHE A 15 11.23 -14.30 13.65
N GLU A 16 12.45 -14.33 14.16
CA GLU A 16 13.64 -14.43 13.31
C GLU A 16 13.59 -15.66 12.40
N LYS A 17 13.23 -16.80 12.96
CA LYS A 17 13.08 -18.04 12.18
C LYS A 17 11.99 -17.91 11.12
N LYS A 18 10.80 -17.42 11.47
CA LYS A 18 9.68 -17.28 10.54
C LYS A 18 9.94 -16.20 9.49
N ASN A 19 10.54 -15.07 9.86
CA ASN A 19 10.95 -14.03 8.91
C ASN A 19 11.94 -14.60 7.88
N SER A 20 12.92 -15.36 8.30
CA SER A 20 13.88 -16.02 7.40
C SER A 20 13.18 -16.98 6.44
N MET A 21 12.18 -17.73 6.90
CA MET A 21 11.38 -18.62 6.05
C MET A 21 10.56 -17.83 5.01
N VAL A 22 9.93 -16.74 5.42
CA VAL A 22 9.16 -15.88 4.50
C VAL A 22 10.08 -15.24 3.47
N VAL A 23 11.23 -14.71 3.88
CA VAL A 23 12.20 -14.12 2.94
C VAL A 23 12.74 -15.17 1.97
N ALA A 24 13.04 -16.38 2.44
CA ALA A 24 13.47 -17.48 1.57
C ALA A 24 12.39 -17.85 0.54
N PHE A 25 11.12 -17.90 0.98
CA PHE A 25 9.98 -18.11 0.10
C PHE A 25 9.87 -17.02 -0.96
N LEU A 26 9.93 -15.75 -0.59
CA LEU A 26 9.84 -14.63 -1.52
C LEU A 26 11.00 -14.63 -2.54
N LYS A 27 12.23 -14.90 -2.08
CA LYS A 27 13.41 -15.04 -2.95
C LYS A 27 13.33 -16.25 -3.88
N LYS A 28 12.77 -17.37 -3.43
CA LYS A 28 12.51 -18.58 -4.26
C LYS A 28 11.67 -18.24 -5.48
N TYR A 29 10.71 -17.35 -5.32
CA TYR A 29 9.83 -16.90 -6.40
C TYR A 29 10.38 -15.71 -7.22
N GLY A 30 11.62 -15.27 -6.96
CA GLY A 30 12.33 -14.31 -7.81
C GLY A 30 12.36 -12.87 -7.31
N LEU A 31 11.82 -12.58 -6.12
CA LEU A 31 11.97 -11.25 -5.54
C LEU A 31 13.39 -11.01 -5.04
N SER A 32 13.90 -9.84 -5.32
CA SER A 32 15.19 -9.37 -4.82
C SER A 32 15.09 -8.87 -3.38
N GLU A 33 16.21 -8.85 -2.68
CA GLU A 33 16.27 -8.36 -1.30
C GLU A 33 15.85 -6.89 -1.15
N LYS A 34 16.08 -6.08 -2.19
CA LYS A 34 15.71 -4.66 -2.22
C LYS A 34 14.19 -4.43 -2.26
N GLU A 35 13.44 -5.43 -2.71
CA GLU A 35 11.99 -5.39 -2.79
C GLU A 35 11.31 -5.87 -1.50
N ILE A 36 12.09 -6.39 -0.54
CA ILE A 36 11.59 -6.97 0.70
C ILE A 36 12.03 -6.10 1.87
N THR A 37 11.09 -5.60 2.63
CA THR A 37 11.37 -4.83 3.86
C THR A 37 10.74 -5.56 5.05
N ILE A 38 11.57 -5.87 6.05
CA ILE A 38 11.12 -6.49 7.30
C ILE A 38 11.02 -5.40 8.35
N ASN A 39 9.84 -5.15 8.85
CA ASN A 39 9.66 -4.24 9.98
C ASN A 39 10.02 -4.95 11.29
N PRO A 40 10.60 -4.23 12.27
CA PRO A 40 10.80 -4.76 13.60
C PRO A 40 9.48 -5.30 14.18
N PRO A 41 9.49 -6.47 14.86
CA PRO A 41 8.29 -7.00 15.48
C PRO A 41 7.79 -6.06 16.57
N GLN A 42 6.47 -5.89 16.63
CA GLN A 42 5.80 -5.15 17.71
C GLN A 42 5.27 -6.13 18.72
N ILE A 43 5.61 -5.92 20.00
CA ILE A 43 5.15 -6.76 21.11
C ILE A 43 4.21 -5.93 21.98
N LYS A 44 3.04 -6.47 22.27
CA LYS A 44 2.05 -5.90 23.17
C LYS A 44 1.86 -6.82 24.39
N ASP A 45 1.94 -6.23 25.59
CA ASP A 45 1.61 -6.92 26.85
C ASP A 45 0.09 -6.85 27.05
N ARG A 46 -0.58 -7.98 26.92
CA ARG A 46 -2.02 -8.08 27.06
C ARG A 46 -2.51 -7.86 28.48
N PHE A 47 -1.64 -8.09 29.49
CA PHE A 47 -1.99 -7.84 30.88
C PHE A 47 -1.90 -6.37 31.27
N ALA A 48 -1.10 -5.58 30.56
CA ALA A 48 -1.02 -4.13 30.79
C ALA A 48 -2.28 -3.39 30.33
N ASP A 49 -2.99 -3.92 29.33
CA ASP A 49 -4.11 -3.23 28.69
C ASP A 49 -5.49 -3.80 29.08
N SER A 50 -5.54 -4.90 29.82
CA SER A 50 -6.79 -5.58 30.15
C SER A 50 -7.26 -5.27 31.57
N TRP A 51 -8.49 -4.74 31.68
CA TRP A 51 -9.23 -4.63 32.95
C TRP A 51 -9.68 -6.00 33.47
N SER A 52 -9.67 -7.04 32.63
CA SER A 52 -10.02 -8.41 32.99
C SER A 52 -8.95 -9.37 32.45
N GLN A 53 -8.20 -9.99 33.36
CA GLN A 53 -7.18 -11.00 33.06
C GLN A 53 -7.77 -12.41 32.92
N THR A 54 -9.10 -12.56 33.03
CA THR A 54 -9.77 -13.87 32.95
C THR A 54 -9.76 -14.39 31.52
N GLY A 55 -9.18 -15.58 31.32
CA GLY A 55 -9.16 -16.29 30.04
C GLY A 55 -7.98 -15.98 29.12
N ILE A 56 -6.98 -15.24 29.57
CA ILE A 56 -5.77 -14.97 28.80
C ILE A 56 -4.69 -15.98 29.18
N SER A 57 -4.37 -16.93 28.28
CA SER A 57 -3.32 -17.94 28.49
C SER A 57 -1.91 -17.41 28.19
N ASP A 58 -1.81 -16.51 27.22
CA ASP A 58 -0.53 -15.97 26.75
C ASP A 58 -0.47 -14.46 27.01
N ARG A 59 0.54 -14.03 27.76
CA ARG A 59 0.72 -12.64 28.18
C ARG A 59 1.03 -11.70 27.02
N TYR A 60 1.88 -12.14 26.12
CA TYR A 60 2.34 -11.29 25.01
C TYR A 60 1.70 -11.71 23.68
N VAL A 61 1.30 -10.72 22.91
CA VAL A 61 1.04 -10.87 21.49
C VAL A 61 2.07 -10.06 20.73
N ALA A 62 2.72 -10.70 19.79
CA ALA A 62 3.67 -10.03 18.92
C ALA A 62 3.21 -10.13 17.47
N SER A 63 3.49 -9.09 16.69
CA SER A 63 3.18 -9.03 15.25
C SER A 63 4.42 -8.65 14.45
N SER A 64 4.58 -9.29 13.30
CA SER A 64 5.60 -8.94 12.31
C SER A 64 4.94 -8.59 10.99
N VAL A 65 5.45 -7.54 10.36
CA VAL A 65 5.01 -7.06 9.05
C VAL A 65 6.19 -7.13 8.10
N ILE A 66 6.00 -7.84 6.99
CA ILE A 66 6.96 -7.90 5.88
C ILE A 66 6.28 -7.20 4.71
N ILE A 67 6.94 -6.18 4.17
CA ILE A 67 6.45 -5.37 3.06
C ILE A 67 7.19 -5.80 1.81
N VAL A 68 6.45 -6.09 0.75
CA VAL A 68 6.99 -6.32 -0.59
C VAL A 68 6.62 -5.14 -1.46
N SER A 69 7.63 -4.50 -2.07
CA SER A 69 7.44 -3.39 -3.00
C SER A 69 8.19 -3.70 -4.29
N SER A 70 7.46 -4.00 -5.35
CA SER A 70 8.02 -4.44 -6.64
C SER A 70 7.30 -3.77 -7.81
N VAL A 71 8.02 -3.56 -8.89
CA VAL A 71 7.46 -3.15 -10.18
C VAL A 71 6.94 -4.35 -11.00
N GLN A 72 7.26 -5.55 -10.56
CA GLN A 72 6.86 -6.80 -11.22
C GLN A 72 5.49 -7.25 -10.71
N VAL A 73 4.43 -6.57 -11.13
CA VAL A 73 3.07 -6.77 -10.64
C VAL A 73 2.61 -8.22 -10.77
N GLU A 74 2.83 -8.85 -11.93
CA GLU A 74 2.38 -10.22 -12.18
C GLU A 74 3.12 -11.23 -11.29
N LEU A 75 4.43 -11.04 -11.07
CA LEU A 75 5.21 -11.87 -10.16
C LEU A 75 4.64 -11.80 -8.73
N VAL A 76 4.33 -10.60 -8.25
CA VAL A 76 3.74 -10.44 -6.92
C VAL A 76 2.37 -11.14 -6.83
N ARG A 77 1.55 -11.05 -7.86
CA ARG A 77 0.26 -11.76 -7.93
C ARG A 77 0.43 -13.28 -7.87
N GLU A 78 1.40 -13.83 -8.61
CA GLU A 78 1.72 -15.26 -8.57
C GLU A 78 2.17 -15.69 -7.15
N ILE A 79 3.04 -14.92 -6.51
CA ILE A 79 3.49 -15.18 -5.14
C ILE A 79 2.31 -15.19 -4.17
N MET A 80 1.37 -14.27 -4.32
CA MET A 80 0.16 -14.24 -3.49
C MET A 80 -0.68 -15.51 -3.64
N MET A 81 -0.76 -16.08 -4.82
CA MET A 81 -1.45 -17.36 -5.05
C MET A 81 -0.75 -18.56 -4.37
N GLN A 82 0.56 -18.45 -4.13
CA GLN A 82 1.37 -19.50 -3.48
C GLN A 82 1.49 -19.37 -1.96
N GLN A 83 0.78 -18.43 -1.34
CA GLN A 83 0.83 -18.20 0.12
C GLN A 83 0.47 -19.45 0.96
N THR A 84 -0.24 -20.40 0.38
CA THR A 84 -0.54 -21.70 1.00
C THR A 84 0.71 -22.49 1.40
N GLU A 85 1.86 -22.28 0.72
CA GLU A 85 3.13 -22.89 1.12
C GLU A 85 3.59 -22.39 2.50
N LEU A 86 3.41 -21.10 2.77
CA LEU A 86 3.74 -20.51 4.08
C LEU A 86 2.81 -21.05 5.17
N MET A 87 1.54 -21.24 4.87
CA MET A 87 0.60 -21.85 5.82
C MET A 87 1.00 -23.30 6.16
N LYS A 88 1.40 -24.09 5.15
CA LYS A 88 1.94 -25.46 5.37
C LYS A 88 3.22 -25.46 6.19
N ALA A 89 4.01 -24.39 6.11
CA ALA A 89 5.22 -24.18 6.91
C ALA A 89 4.93 -23.62 8.33
N GLY A 90 3.67 -23.50 8.74
CA GLY A 90 3.24 -23.02 10.04
C GLY A 90 3.27 -21.49 10.19
N ILE A 91 3.21 -20.76 9.08
CA ILE A 91 3.14 -19.30 9.07
C ILE A 91 1.74 -18.89 8.60
N ALA A 92 0.88 -18.54 9.53
CA ALA A 92 -0.45 -18.03 9.24
C ALA A 92 -0.36 -16.52 8.93
N LEU A 93 -0.59 -16.16 7.68
CA LEU A 93 -0.72 -14.76 7.31
C LEU A 93 -2.08 -14.26 7.79
N VAL A 94 -2.07 -13.21 8.60
CA VAL A 94 -3.28 -12.62 9.16
C VAL A 94 -3.59 -11.36 8.37
N SER A 95 -4.76 -11.28 7.77
CA SER A 95 -5.32 -10.01 7.32
C SER A 95 -5.90 -9.28 8.53
N GLU A 96 -5.45 -8.07 8.79
CA GLU A 96 -6.09 -7.25 9.81
C GLU A 96 -7.41 -6.69 9.28
N GLU A 97 -8.43 -6.74 10.13
CA GLU A 97 -9.81 -6.32 9.82
C GLU A 97 -9.91 -4.83 9.42
N TYR A 98 -8.86 -4.05 9.64
CA TYR A 98 -8.76 -2.61 9.37
C TYR A 98 -7.74 -2.23 8.27
N GLY A 99 -7.61 -3.04 7.21
CA GLY A 99 -7.06 -2.56 5.94
C GLY A 99 -5.54 -2.44 5.81
N ASN A 100 -4.74 -2.88 6.78
CA ASN A 100 -3.27 -2.77 6.71
C ASN A 100 -2.57 -3.84 5.84
N ASN A 101 -3.29 -4.87 5.42
CA ASN A 101 -2.77 -5.90 4.51
C ASN A 101 -3.31 -5.75 3.08
N MET A 102 -3.57 -4.53 2.66
CA MET A 102 -4.07 -4.31 1.30
C MET A 102 -2.94 -4.30 0.29
N VAL A 103 -3.13 -5.07 -0.77
CA VAL A 103 -2.33 -4.90 -1.98
C VAL A 103 -2.65 -3.53 -2.57
N ARG A 104 -1.62 -2.72 -2.73
CA ARG A 104 -1.74 -1.40 -3.32
C ARG A 104 -1.02 -1.39 -4.66
N TYR A 105 -1.74 -0.99 -5.70
CA TYR A 105 -1.15 -0.71 -7.00
C TYR A 105 -0.91 0.79 -7.11
N GLU A 106 0.31 1.17 -7.47
CA GLU A 106 0.68 2.57 -7.66
C GLU A 106 1.16 2.80 -9.09
N PHE A 107 0.61 3.81 -9.76
CA PHE A 107 1.12 4.25 -11.03
C PHE A 107 2.36 5.12 -10.82
N THR A 108 3.54 4.62 -11.17
CA THR A 108 4.82 5.31 -10.96
C THR A 108 5.20 6.28 -12.08
N GLY A 109 4.56 6.18 -13.26
CA GLY A 109 4.85 6.99 -14.45
C GLY A 109 4.10 8.34 -14.51
N LEU A 110 3.53 8.83 -13.41
CA LEU A 110 2.73 10.07 -13.43
C LEU A 110 3.53 11.28 -13.96
N ASN A 111 4.81 11.38 -13.61
CA ASN A 111 5.64 12.50 -14.05
C ASN A 111 5.90 12.50 -15.56
N ASP A 112 5.90 11.32 -16.19
CA ASP A 112 6.13 11.18 -17.63
C ASP A 112 4.90 11.60 -18.45
N VAL A 113 3.70 11.32 -17.92
CA VAL A 113 2.43 11.66 -18.58
C VAL A 113 1.88 13.04 -18.20
N LYS A 114 2.40 13.64 -17.13
CA LYS A 114 1.93 14.94 -16.60
C LYS A 114 2.01 16.09 -17.61
N PRO A 115 3.05 16.25 -18.43
CA PRO A 115 3.11 17.31 -19.43
C PRO A 115 1.96 17.21 -20.44
N GLU A 116 1.67 16.02 -20.95
CA GLU A 116 0.56 15.77 -21.87
C GLU A 116 -0.80 16.05 -21.20
N MET A 117 -0.99 15.63 -19.95
CA MET A 117 -2.19 15.94 -19.18
C MET A 117 -2.40 17.45 -19.00
N ILE A 118 -1.33 18.21 -18.78
CA ILE A 118 -1.38 19.67 -18.65
C ILE A 118 -1.76 20.29 -20.00
N GLU A 119 -1.17 19.84 -21.10
CA GLU A 119 -1.48 20.33 -22.45
C GLU A 119 -2.94 20.09 -22.79
N GLU A 120 -3.44 18.87 -22.57
CA GLU A 120 -4.84 18.52 -22.84
C GLU A 120 -5.80 19.34 -21.96
N SER A 121 -5.51 19.47 -20.66
CA SER A 121 -6.34 20.25 -19.74
C SER A 121 -6.40 21.73 -20.14
N THR A 122 -5.30 22.29 -20.62
CA THR A 122 -5.22 23.67 -21.08
C THR A 122 -6.04 23.87 -22.36
N LYS A 123 -5.95 22.94 -23.31
CA LYS A 123 -6.78 22.95 -24.52
C LYS A 123 -8.28 22.88 -24.18
N ASN A 124 -8.66 21.98 -23.30
CA ASN A 124 -10.03 21.79 -22.86
C ASN A 124 -10.57 23.04 -22.14
N ALA A 125 -9.76 23.63 -21.26
CA ALA A 125 -10.14 24.89 -20.59
C ALA A 125 -10.37 26.05 -21.57
N ARG A 126 -9.49 26.16 -22.58
CA ARG A 126 -9.65 27.16 -23.64
C ARG A 126 -10.91 26.94 -24.47
N MET A 127 -11.15 25.71 -24.90
CA MET A 127 -12.35 25.35 -25.67
C MET A 127 -13.63 25.66 -24.89
N ALA A 128 -13.65 25.35 -23.58
CA ALA A 128 -14.76 25.66 -22.70
C ALA A 128 -14.99 27.19 -22.59
N ALA A 129 -13.90 27.95 -22.43
CA ALA A 129 -13.96 29.41 -22.35
C ALA A 129 -14.44 30.06 -23.68
N GLU A 130 -13.97 29.56 -24.84
CA GLU A 130 -14.40 30.00 -26.15
C GLU A 130 -15.90 29.74 -26.38
N LYS A 131 -16.36 28.56 -25.98
CA LYS A 131 -17.79 28.22 -26.04
C LYS A 131 -18.63 29.14 -25.14
N PHE A 132 -18.17 29.37 -23.91
CA PHE A 132 -18.87 30.27 -22.99
C PHE A 132 -18.95 31.70 -23.51
N ALA A 133 -17.85 32.23 -24.07
CA ALA A 133 -17.82 33.56 -24.68
C ALA A 133 -18.82 33.67 -25.84
N LYS A 134 -18.85 32.66 -26.72
CA LYS A 134 -19.78 32.62 -27.85
C LYS A 134 -21.25 32.56 -27.39
N ASP A 135 -21.56 31.73 -26.40
CA ASP A 135 -22.91 31.54 -25.88
C ASP A 135 -23.42 32.79 -25.12
N SER A 136 -22.50 33.64 -24.61
CA SER A 136 -22.80 34.89 -23.90
C SER A 136 -22.59 36.14 -24.75
N ASP A 137 -22.41 36.01 -26.08
CA ASP A 137 -22.17 37.10 -27.01
C ASP A 137 -21.04 38.06 -26.58
N SER A 138 -19.94 37.45 -26.07
CA SER A 138 -18.74 38.13 -25.61
C SER A 138 -17.48 37.62 -26.29
N GLU A 139 -16.33 38.31 -26.13
CA GLU A 139 -15.06 37.92 -26.69
C GLU A 139 -14.10 37.41 -25.65
N LEU A 140 -13.37 36.33 -25.98
CA LEU A 140 -12.32 35.77 -25.11
C LEU A 140 -11.06 36.62 -25.16
N GLY A 141 -10.69 37.25 -24.05
CA GLY A 141 -9.48 38.05 -23.93
C GLY A 141 -8.23 37.21 -23.61
N LYS A 142 -7.11 37.91 -23.32
CA LYS A 142 -5.86 37.27 -22.85
C LYS A 142 -6.03 36.67 -21.46
N ILE A 143 -5.31 35.57 -21.19
CA ILE A 143 -5.27 34.95 -19.88
C ILE A 143 -4.76 35.95 -18.83
N ARG A 144 -5.57 36.24 -17.82
CA ARG A 144 -5.20 37.10 -16.67
C ARG A 144 -4.72 36.28 -15.46
N ARG A 145 -5.28 35.08 -15.31
CA ARG A 145 -4.97 34.17 -14.21
C ARG A 145 -5.15 32.74 -14.68
N ALA A 146 -4.19 31.88 -14.33
CA ALA A 146 -4.29 30.44 -14.50
C ALA A 146 -4.04 29.78 -13.16
N THR A 147 -4.87 28.81 -12.79
CA THR A 147 -4.71 27.95 -11.63
C THR A 147 -4.80 26.50 -12.09
N GLN A 148 -3.82 25.71 -11.70
CA GLN A 148 -3.81 24.28 -11.98
C GLN A 148 -4.32 23.53 -10.77
N GLY A 149 -5.31 22.67 -10.95
CA GLY A 149 -5.78 21.73 -9.97
C GLY A 149 -4.81 20.56 -9.78
N GLN A 150 -5.12 19.68 -8.85
CA GLN A 150 -4.35 18.47 -8.60
C GLN A 150 -4.79 17.37 -9.58
N PHE A 151 -3.82 16.69 -10.21
CA PHE A 151 -4.09 15.48 -10.97
C PHE A 151 -4.16 14.29 -10.02
N SER A 152 -5.19 13.49 -10.15
CA SER A 152 -5.35 12.22 -9.41
C SER A 152 -5.50 11.07 -10.41
N ILE A 153 -4.87 9.95 -10.10
CA ILE A 153 -5.06 8.69 -10.81
C ILE A 153 -5.89 7.81 -9.91
N MET A 154 -6.96 7.27 -10.45
CA MET A 154 -7.90 6.41 -9.74
C MET A 154 -7.95 5.06 -10.42
N ASP A 155 -8.15 4.00 -9.65
CA ASP A 155 -8.43 2.69 -10.21
C ASP A 155 -9.76 2.73 -10.97
N ARG A 156 -9.82 2.02 -12.08
CA ARG A 156 -11.01 2.00 -12.95
C ARG A 156 -12.26 1.55 -12.21
N ASP A 157 -12.09 0.59 -11.29
CA ASP A 157 -13.18 -0.08 -10.58
C ASP A 157 -13.18 0.24 -9.06
N GLY A 158 -12.32 1.17 -8.62
CA GLY A 158 -12.16 1.56 -7.22
C GLY A 158 -12.84 2.86 -6.87
N ASN A 159 -13.54 2.89 -5.73
CA ASN A 159 -14.18 4.11 -5.23
C ASN A 159 -13.22 5.05 -4.49
N THR A 160 -11.96 4.69 -4.36
CA THR A 160 -10.98 5.48 -3.59
C THR A 160 -9.95 6.11 -4.51
N PRO A 161 -9.88 7.44 -4.61
CA PRO A 161 -8.85 8.11 -5.39
C PRO A 161 -7.48 7.91 -4.73
N HIS A 162 -6.51 7.43 -5.50
CA HIS A 162 -5.11 7.44 -5.08
C HIS A 162 -4.53 8.84 -5.31
N ILE A 163 -4.59 9.67 -4.28
CA ILE A 163 -3.99 11.01 -4.33
C ILE A 163 -2.50 10.87 -4.07
N LYS A 164 -1.68 11.02 -5.10
CA LYS A 164 -0.24 11.15 -4.95
C LYS A 164 0.10 12.62 -4.80
N ASN A 165 0.41 13.06 -3.58
CA ASN A 165 1.00 14.37 -3.36
C ASN A 165 2.42 14.36 -3.93
N VAL A 166 2.58 14.89 -5.14
CA VAL A 166 3.89 15.18 -5.72
C VAL A 166 4.29 16.55 -5.20
N ARG A 167 5.23 16.58 -4.26
CA ARG A 167 5.94 17.82 -3.88
C ARG A 167 6.98 18.15 -4.91
#